data_e362d2c8511d0bbc0aa9eed38a80f3d9
#
_entry.id   e362d2c8511d0bbc0aa9eed38a80f3d9
#
_cell.length_a   1.000
_cell.length_b   1.000
_cell.length_c   1.000
_cell.angle_alpha   90.00
_cell.angle_beta   90.00
_cell.angle_gamma   90.00
#
_symmetry.space_group_name_H-M   'P 1'
#
loop_
_entity.id
_entity.type
_entity.pdbx_description
1 polymer ?
#
loop_
_entity_poly.entity_id
_entity_poly.type
_entity_poly.pdbx_seq_one_letter_code
_entity_poly.pdbx_strand_id
1 'polypeptide(L)'
;LGGKIIKARVLKTAGIGESALDEVIGKPALEASNPTVGLAAHTGQVDVRITAKADSEAEAEAMIAVVEADLRTRIEPYIYAIDSGTIEQALVQALGVVHGATLAVSETGIDPVISSKLSAIENGKALMSAVVSYATPDSLRDALRLQEPITLRALAEHAAQHAAEQNGSLAAIAVVCQPDEAADRGDQQEGSAIAVYVDGKTHSRAYGFGGATEMAQSWTASWGMSMVWRLIKEKSKQ
;
A
#
# COMPACT_ATOMS: atom_id res chain seq x y z
N LEU A 1 36.54 -23.39 -16.88
CA LEU A 1 35.73 -23.57 -15.68
C LEU A 1 34.57 -22.56 -15.75
N GLY A 2 33.43 -22.98 -16.31
CA GLY A 2 32.23 -22.15 -16.36
C GLY A 2 31.68 -21.96 -14.95
N GLY A 3 31.65 -20.71 -14.47
CA GLY A 3 31.03 -20.37 -13.19
C GLY A 3 29.50 -20.46 -13.31
N LYS A 4 28.82 -20.97 -12.29
CA LYS A 4 27.37 -20.92 -12.22
C LYS A 4 26.87 -19.47 -12.19
N ILE A 5 25.81 -19.19 -12.94
CA ILE A 5 25.12 -17.90 -12.97
C ILE A 5 24.04 -17.92 -11.91
N ILE A 6 23.88 -16.81 -11.20
CA ILE A 6 22.77 -16.60 -10.25
C ILE A 6 21.91 -15.45 -10.77
N LYS A 7 20.62 -15.71 -10.96
CA LYS A 7 19.60 -14.71 -11.30
C LYS A 7 18.52 -14.68 -10.25
N ALA A 8 17.92 -13.51 -10.09
CA ALA A 8 16.79 -13.33 -9.20
C ALA A 8 15.70 -12.51 -9.88
N ARG A 9 14.45 -12.76 -9.48
CA ARG A 9 13.27 -11.96 -9.79
C ARG A 9 12.52 -11.68 -8.50
N VAL A 10 12.01 -10.47 -8.37
CA VAL A 10 11.25 -10.04 -7.20
C VAL A 10 9.81 -9.78 -7.61
N LEU A 11 8.86 -10.51 -7.05
CA LEU A 11 7.44 -10.19 -7.14
C LEU A 11 7.10 -9.31 -5.94
N LYS A 12 6.77 -8.05 -6.20
CA LYS A 12 6.44 -7.08 -5.16
C LYS A 12 4.97 -7.18 -4.82
N THR A 13 4.66 -7.48 -3.55
CA THR A 13 3.28 -7.69 -3.10
C THR A 13 2.83 -6.64 -2.09
N ALA A 14 1.53 -6.34 -2.11
CA ALA A 14 0.89 -5.40 -1.20
C ALA A 14 -0.51 -5.89 -0.79
N GLY A 15 -0.98 -5.42 0.37
CA GLY A 15 -2.29 -5.76 0.89
C GLY A 15 -2.39 -7.16 1.52
N ILE A 16 -1.26 -7.82 1.76
CA ILE A 16 -1.14 -9.09 2.46
C ILE A 16 0.05 -9.02 3.41
N GLY A 17 -0.09 -9.57 4.62
CA GLY A 17 1.02 -9.66 5.58
C GLY A 17 1.93 -10.86 5.28
N GLU A 18 3.17 -10.81 5.79
CA GLU A 18 4.19 -11.84 5.54
C GLU A 18 3.72 -13.24 5.95
N SER A 19 3.15 -13.40 7.17
CA SER A 19 2.67 -14.70 7.64
C SER A 19 1.56 -15.28 6.78
N ALA A 20 0.62 -14.44 6.32
CA ALA A 20 -0.45 -14.89 5.43
C ALA A 20 0.08 -15.22 4.02
N LEU A 21 1.09 -14.48 3.56
CA LEU A 21 1.74 -14.74 2.28
C LEU A 21 2.54 -16.05 2.32
N ASP A 22 3.27 -16.31 3.42
CA ASP A 22 3.97 -17.57 3.68
C ASP A 22 3.02 -18.77 3.60
N GLU A 23 1.86 -18.67 4.28
CA GLU A 23 0.83 -19.70 4.26
C GLU A 23 0.28 -19.97 2.85
N VAL A 24 -0.01 -18.90 2.09
CA VAL A 24 -0.54 -19.00 0.72
C VAL A 24 0.50 -19.57 -0.26
N ILE A 25 1.77 -19.18 -0.13
CA ILE A 25 2.88 -19.73 -0.94
C ILE A 25 3.12 -21.19 -0.61
N GLY A 26 3.12 -21.52 0.67
CA GLY A 26 3.24 -22.88 1.18
C GLY A 26 4.67 -23.44 1.16
N LYS A 27 4.91 -24.36 2.07
CA LYS A 27 6.22 -24.98 2.31
C LYS A 27 6.92 -25.55 1.08
N PRO A 28 6.24 -26.26 0.12
CA PRO A 28 6.95 -26.83 -1.02
C PRO A 28 7.73 -25.82 -1.86
N ALA A 29 7.22 -24.59 -1.99
CA ALA A 29 7.92 -23.53 -2.71
C ALA A 29 9.00 -22.87 -1.85
N LEU A 30 8.74 -22.64 -0.57
CA LEU A 30 9.67 -21.98 0.35
C LEU A 30 10.85 -22.85 0.75
N GLU A 31 10.69 -24.18 0.78
CA GLU A 31 11.74 -25.14 1.12
C GLU A 31 12.52 -25.68 -0.12
N ALA A 32 12.15 -25.20 -1.32
CA ALA A 32 12.85 -25.60 -2.56
C ALA A 32 14.30 -25.11 -2.55
N SER A 33 15.22 -25.97 -3.05
CA SER A 33 16.66 -25.70 -3.02
C SER A 33 17.17 -24.89 -4.22
N ASN A 34 16.52 -25.04 -5.39
CA ASN A 34 16.85 -24.29 -6.61
C ASN A 34 15.73 -24.45 -7.66
N PRO A 35 15.01 -23.37 -8.05
CA PRO A 35 15.12 -22.03 -7.48
C PRO A 35 14.72 -21.98 -6.01
N THR A 36 15.29 -21.04 -5.26
CA THR A 36 14.83 -20.73 -3.91
C THR A 36 13.78 -19.62 -3.95
N VAL A 37 12.81 -19.67 -3.03
CA VAL A 37 11.83 -18.62 -2.80
C VAL A 37 12.03 -18.07 -1.40
N GLY A 38 12.21 -16.76 -1.27
CA GLY A 38 12.37 -16.06 0.01
C GLY A 38 11.40 -14.90 0.12
N LEU A 39 11.00 -14.58 1.36
CA LEU A 39 10.17 -13.42 1.69
C LEU A 39 11.02 -12.35 2.36
N ALA A 40 10.75 -11.09 2.05
CA ALA A 40 11.35 -9.94 2.70
C ALA A 40 10.27 -8.89 2.97
N ALA A 41 9.90 -8.75 4.24
CA ALA A 41 8.92 -7.77 4.67
C ALA A 41 9.54 -6.36 4.70
N HIS A 42 8.80 -5.42 4.17
CA HIS A 42 9.03 -3.99 4.25
C HIS A 42 7.82 -3.33 4.91
N THR A 43 7.85 -2.01 5.06
CA THR A 43 6.74 -1.27 5.64
C THR A 43 5.45 -1.44 4.81
N GLY A 44 4.55 -2.32 5.25
CA GLY A 44 3.26 -2.57 4.61
C GLY A 44 3.28 -3.38 3.30
N GLN A 45 4.44 -3.90 2.91
CA GLN A 45 4.66 -4.66 1.68
C GLN A 45 5.55 -5.88 1.94
N VAL A 46 5.50 -6.87 1.05
CA VAL A 46 6.36 -8.06 1.12
C VAL A 46 6.91 -8.35 -0.27
N ASP A 47 8.22 -8.47 -0.38
CA ASP A 47 8.89 -8.92 -1.60
C ASP A 47 8.99 -10.45 -1.60
N VAL A 48 8.56 -11.09 -2.67
CA VAL A 48 8.74 -12.54 -2.93
C VAL A 48 9.88 -12.70 -3.92
N ARG A 49 11.03 -13.13 -3.44
CA ARG A 49 12.25 -13.24 -4.23
C ARG A 49 12.45 -14.68 -4.71
N ILE A 50 12.47 -14.88 -6.01
CA ILE A 50 12.80 -16.15 -6.67
C ILE A 50 14.24 -16.05 -7.13
N THR A 51 15.10 -17.00 -6.70
CA THR A 51 16.53 -17.00 -7.08
C THR A 51 16.92 -18.35 -7.66
N ALA A 52 17.44 -18.36 -8.89
CA ALA A 52 17.91 -19.54 -9.57
C ALA A 52 19.42 -19.52 -9.79
N LYS A 53 20.04 -20.70 -9.66
CA LYS A 53 21.46 -20.96 -9.99
C LYS A 53 21.52 -21.95 -11.12
N ALA A 54 22.15 -21.58 -12.26
CA ALA A 54 22.20 -22.39 -13.48
C ALA A 54 23.54 -22.26 -14.23
N ASP A 55 23.70 -23.02 -15.29
CA ASP A 55 24.90 -22.95 -16.14
C ASP A 55 24.82 -21.83 -17.19
N SER A 56 23.61 -21.31 -17.47
CA SER A 56 23.39 -20.21 -18.38
C SER A 56 22.32 -19.26 -17.88
N GLU A 57 22.30 -18.04 -18.42
CA GLU A 57 21.29 -17.04 -18.11
C GLU A 57 19.90 -17.49 -18.57
N ALA A 58 19.81 -18.08 -19.77
CA ALA A 58 18.55 -18.58 -20.32
C ALA A 58 17.97 -19.72 -19.46
N GLU A 59 18.81 -20.60 -18.95
CA GLU A 59 18.39 -21.68 -18.04
C GLU A 59 17.86 -21.12 -16.71
N ALA A 60 18.59 -20.16 -16.11
CA ALA A 60 18.15 -19.50 -14.87
C ALA A 60 16.79 -18.80 -15.07
N GLU A 61 16.60 -18.07 -16.16
CA GLU A 61 15.33 -17.44 -16.50
C GLU A 61 14.19 -18.43 -16.68
N ALA A 62 14.43 -19.55 -17.37
CA ALA A 62 13.43 -20.59 -17.56
C ALA A 62 13.00 -21.21 -16.21
N MET A 63 13.96 -21.47 -15.31
CA MET A 63 13.69 -21.99 -13.97
C MET A 63 12.86 -21.00 -13.15
N ILE A 64 13.21 -19.71 -13.18
CA ILE A 64 12.46 -18.63 -12.50
C ILE A 64 11.04 -18.55 -13.04
N ALA A 65 10.87 -18.59 -14.37
CA ALA A 65 9.56 -18.46 -15.01
C ALA A 65 8.58 -19.59 -14.59
N VAL A 66 9.06 -20.81 -14.41
CA VAL A 66 8.24 -21.94 -13.91
C VAL A 66 7.73 -21.67 -12.50
N VAL A 67 8.62 -21.24 -11.59
CA VAL A 67 8.26 -20.94 -10.20
C VAL A 67 7.35 -19.71 -10.14
N GLU A 68 7.65 -18.66 -10.91
CA GLU A 68 6.81 -17.47 -10.98
C GLU A 68 5.39 -17.82 -11.44
N ALA A 69 5.24 -18.64 -12.50
CA ALA A 69 3.94 -19.04 -13.01
C ALA A 69 3.12 -19.81 -11.95
N ASP A 70 3.74 -20.70 -11.20
CA ASP A 70 3.09 -21.38 -10.08
C ASP A 70 2.68 -20.42 -8.96
N LEU A 71 3.58 -19.54 -8.52
CA LEU A 71 3.27 -18.55 -7.48
C LEU A 71 2.13 -17.63 -7.90
N ARG A 72 2.09 -17.17 -9.15
CA ARG A 72 1.02 -16.32 -9.66
C ARG A 72 -0.36 -16.93 -9.55
N THR A 73 -0.50 -18.26 -9.65
CA THR A 73 -1.81 -18.91 -9.46
C THR A 73 -2.43 -18.65 -8.08
N ARG A 74 -1.59 -18.34 -7.09
CA ARG A 74 -1.98 -18.16 -5.68
C ARG A 74 -1.92 -16.72 -5.21
N ILE A 75 -0.90 -15.95 -5.65
CA ILE A 75 -0.64 -14.61 -5.13
C ILE A 75 -0.84 -13.46 -6.14
N GLU A 76 -1.29 -13.73 -7.37
CA GLU A 76 -1.52 -12.71 -8.42
C GLU A 76 -2.34 -11.49 -7.95
N PRO A 77 -3.38 -11.64 -7.11
CA PRO A 77 -4.14 -10.47 -6.63
C PRO A 77 -3.32 -9.48 -5.82
N TYR A 78 -2.22 -9.93 -5.23
CA TYR A 78 -1.36 -9.13 -4.37
C TYR A 78 -0.14 -8.55 -5.08
N ILE A 79 0.22 -9.06 -6.28
CA ILE A 79 1.38 -8.58 -7.03
C ILE A 79 1.07 -7.24 -7.67
N TYR A 80 1.79 -6.19 -7.27
CA TYR A 80 1.66 -4.85 -7.84
C TYR A 80 2.77 -4.50 -8.83
N ALA A 81 3.94 -5.11 -8.70
CA ALA A 81 5.08 -4.86 -9.60
C ALA A 81 6.06 -6.04 -9.62
N ILE A 82 6.99 -5.96 -10.55
CA ILE A 82 8.13 -6.88 -10.68
C ILE A 82 9.40 -6.04 -10.58
N ASP A 83 10.39 -6.56 -9.84
CA ASP A 83 11.71 -5.98 -9.67
C ASP A 83 11.69 -4.53 -9.15
N SER A 84 11.80 -3.51 -10.01
CA SER A 84 11.99 -2.12 -9.63
C SER A 84 10.72 -1.27 -9.51
N GLY A 85 9.54 -1.83 -9.80
CA GLY A 85 8.28 -1.07 -9.72
C GLY A 85 7.92 -0.65 -8.29
N THR A 86 7.18 0.46 -8.13
CA THR A 86 6.72 0.98 -6.84
C THR A 86 5.20 0.97 -6.73
N ILE A 87 4.68 1.02 -5.50
CA ILE A 87 3.23 1.05 -5.27
C ILE A 87 2.60 2.35 -5.77
N GLU A 88 3.34 3.46 -5.71
CA GLU A 88 2.92 4.74 -6.25
C GLU A 88 2.69 4.65 -7.78
N GLN A 89 3.64 4.05 -8.50
CA GLN A 89 3.51 3.82 -9.95
C GLN A 89 2.32 2.91 -10.26
N ALA A 90 2.17 1.81 -9.53
CA ALA A 90 1.07 0.86 -9.70
C ALA A 90 -0.30 1.51 -9.43
N LEU A 91 -0.40 2.36 -8.40
CA LEU A 91 -1.62 3.10 -8.09
C LEU A 91 -1.96 4.11 -9.18
N VAL A 92 -1.00 4.92 -9.61
CA VAL A 92 -1.19 5.91 -10.70
C VAL A 92 -1.64 5.20 -11.99
N GLN A 93 -1.01 4.07 -12.33
CA GLN A 93 -1.41 3.27 -13.50
C GLN A 93 -2.83 2.71 -13.34
N ALA A 94 -3.16 2.15 -12.16
CA ALA A 94 -4.49 1.58 -11.92
C ALA A 94 -5.61 2.64 -12.01
N LEU A 95 -5.38 3.84 -11.49
CA LEU A 95 -6.29 4.98 -11.64
C LEU A 95 -6.41 5.43 -13.09
N GLY A 96 -5.27 5.53 -13.80
CA GLY A 96 -5.21 6.06 -15.17
C GLY A 96 -5.95 5.21 -16.21
N VAL A 97 -6.17 3.90 -15.95
CA VAL A 97 -6.93 3.04 -16.86
C VAL A 97 -8.44 3.08 -16.61
N VAL A 98 -8.90 3.65 -15.51
CA VAL A 98 -10.32 3.83 -15.20
C VAL A 98 -10.77 5.20 -15.66
N HIS A 99 -11.69 5.24 -16.62
CA HIS A 99 -12.17 6.50 -17.21
C HIS A 99 -12.72 7.46 -16.15
N GLY A 100 -12.17 8.67 -16.08
CA GLY A 100 -12.60 9.72 -15.16
C GLY A 100 -12.24 9.45 -13.68
N ALA A 101 -11.45 8.41 -13.38
CA ALA A 101 -11.07 8.14 -12.00
C ALA A 101 -10.10 9.21 -11.47
N THR A 102 -10.40 9.68 -10.28
CA THR A 102 -9.52 10.58 -9.51
C THR A 102 -9.40 10.12 -8.06
N LEU A 103 -8.38 10.61 -7.39
CA LEU A 103 -8.07 10.36 -5.99
C LEU A 103 -8.08 11.67 -5.20
N ALA A 104 -8.80 11.71 -4.09
CA ALA A 104 -8.66 12.77 -3.09
C ALA A 104 -7.74 12.32 -1.96
N VAL A 105 -6.90 13.22 -1.44
CA VAL A 105 -5.95 12.94 -0.36
C VAL A 105 -6.17 13.92 0.78
N SER A 106 -6.32 13.42 2.00
CA SER A 106 -6.40 14.21 3.24
C SER A 106 -5.31 13.73 4.21
N GLU A 107 -4.41 14.63 4.60
CA GLU A 107 -3.27 14.32 5.47
C GLU A 107 -3.32 15.24 6.70
N THR A 108 -3.52 14.67 7.89
CA THR A 108 -3.75 15.41 9.14
C THR A 108 -2.75 15.02 10.21
N GLY A 109 -2.12 16.01 10.87
CA GLY A 109 -1.12 15.79 11.93
C GLY A 109 0.15 15.09 11.44
N ILE A 110 0.43 15.18 10.15
CA ILE A 110 1.55 14.52 9.46
C ILE A 110 1.97 15.39 8.25
N ASP A 111 3.23 15.31 7.87
CA ASP A 111 3.69 15.93 6.63
C ASP A 111 3.02 15.29 5.40
N PRO A 112 2.87 16.01 4.29
CA PRO A 112 2.17 15.52 3.10
C PRO A 112 3.00 14.46 2.37
N VAL A 113 3.00 13.22 2.88
CA VAL A 113 3.79 12.09 2.36
C VAL A 113 3.14 11.45 1.14
N ILE A 114 1.83 11.16 1.22
CA ILE A 114 1.11 10.47 0.12
C ILE A 114 1.05 11.39 -1.10
N SER A 115 0.59 12.61 -0.91
CA SER A 115 0.46 13.58 -1.99
C SER A 115 1.81 13.93 -2.62
N SER A 116 2.89 14.03 -1.83
CA SER A 116 4.24 14.25 -2.33
C SER A 116 4.75 13.07 -3.16
N LYS A 117 4.60 11.84 -2.66
CA LYS A 117 5.02 10.62 -3.37
C LYS A 117 4.28 10.46 -4.69
N LEU A 118 2.97 10.66 -4.70
CA LEU A 118 2.17 10.57 -5.93
C LEU A 118 2.52 11.68 -6.92
N SER A 119 2.78 12.90 -6.44
CA SER A 119 3.18 14.02 -7.30
C SER A 119 4.53 13.80 -8.01
N ALA A 120 5.39 12.96 -7.45
CA ALA A 120 6.67 12.60 -8.05
C ALA A 120 6.54 11.59 -9.20
N ILE A 121 5.37 10.95 -9.35
CA ILE A 121 5.09 10.01 -10.45
C ILE A 121 4.48 10.77 -11.63
N GLU A 122 4.90 10.42 -12.83
CA GLU A 122 4.32 10.97 -14.06
C GLU A 122 2.78 10.78 -14.06
N ASN A 123 2.05 11.82 -14.37
CA ASN A 123 0.58 11.91 -14.31
C ASN A 123 -0.02 11.79 -12.89
N GLY A 124 0.75 11.49 -11.85
CA GLY A 124 0.23 11.31 -10.50
C GLY A 124 -0.46 12.57 -9.96
N LYS A 125 0.13 13.75 -10.19
CA LYS A 125 -0.49 15.02 -9.79
C LYS A 125 -1.82 15.28 -10.50
N ALA A 126 -1.94 14.91 -11.77
CA ALA A 126 -3.17 15.13 -12.55
C ALA A 126 -4.33 14.23 -12.11
N LEU A 127 -4.02 13.08 -11.49
CA LEU A 127 -5.03 12.15 -10.97
C LEU A 127 -5.53 12.53 -9.58
N MET A 128 -4.84 13.42 -8.86
CA MET A 128 -5.31 13.92 -7.57
C MET A 128 -6.30 15.06 -7.78
N SER A 129 -7.58 14.83 -7.46
CA SER A 129 -8.67 15.84 -7.56
C SER A 129 -8.59 16.87 -6.45
N ALA A 130 -8.10 16.48 -5.27
CA ALA A 130 -7.91 17.34 -4.13
C ALA A 130 -6.80 16.81 -3.23
N VAL A 131 -6.07 17.75 -2.62
CA VAL A 131 -5.12 17.49 -1.53
C VAL A 131 -5.43 18.48 -0.43
N VAL A 132 -5.76 17.97 0.76
CA VAL A 132 -6.12 18.80 1.93
C VAL A 132 -5.27 18.36 3.11
N SER A 133 -4.75 19.33 3.86
CA SER A 133 -3.95 19.07 5.06
C SER A 133 -4.50 19.84 6.26
N TYR A 134 -4.51 19.19 7.42
CA TYR A 134 -4.88 19.80 8.70
C TYR A 134 -3.75 19.60 9.70
N ALA A 135 -3.51 20.61 10.53
CA ALA A 135 -2.42 20.55 11.50
C ALA A 135 -2.66 19.53 12.62
N THR A 136 -3.93 19.37 13.02
CA THR A 136 -4.30 18.48 14.13
C THR A 136 -5.60 17.73 13.84
N PRO A 137 -5.85 16.58 14.51
CA PRO A 137 -7.15 15.89 14.45
C PRO A 137 -8.33 16.80 14.82
N ASP A 138 -8.16 17.70 15.79
CA ASP A 138 -9.20 18.64 16.19
C ASP A 138 -9.57 19.61 15.07
N SER A 139 -8.58 20.14 14.37
CA SER A 139 -8.84 21.05 13.22
C SER A 139 -9.58 20.34 12.09
N LEU A 140 -9.29 19.05 11.84
CA LEU A 140 -10.03 18.23 10.89
C LEU A 140 -11.47 17.97 11.37
N ARG A 141 -11.64 17.56 12.65
CA ARG A 141 -12.96 17.33 13.23
C ARG A 141 -13.86 18.55 13.11
N ASP A 142 -13.33 19.73 13.46
CA ASP A 142 -14.07 20.99 13.40
C ASP A 142 -14.44 21.35 11.95
N ALA A 143 -13.52 21.15 10.99
CA ALA A 143 -13.79 21.35 9.57
C ALA A 143 -14.91 20.43 9.04
N LEU A 144 -14.95 19.19 9.53
CA LEU A 144 -15.99 18.22 9.19
C LEU A 144 -17.28 18.37 10.02
N ARG A 145 -17.29 19.28 11.03
CA ARG A 145 -18.40 19.54 11.94
C ARG A 145 -18.87 18.30 12.72
N LEU A 146 -17.91 17.45 13.09
CA LEU A 146 -18.18 16.23 13.84
C LEU A 146 -18.15 16.51 15.34
N GLN A 147 -18.96 15.76 16.11
CA GLN A 147 -19.05 15.88 17.57
C GLN A 147 -18.10 14.92 18.27
N GLU A 148 -17.66 15.28 19.48
CA GLU A 148 -16.91 14.38 20.36
C GLU A 148 -17.84 13.47 21.17
N PRO A 149 -17.36 12.31 21.63
CA PRO A 149 -16.03 11.74 21.38
C PRO A 149 -15.96 11.04 20.01
N ILE A 150 -14.81 11.14 19.33
CA ILE A 150 -14.56 10.45 18.07
C ILE A 150 -13.15 9.83 18.07
N THR A 151 -13.01 8.57 17.64
CA THR A 151 -11.70 7.93 17.50
C THR A 151 -10.97 8.44 16.25
N LEU A 152 -9.62 8.31 16.21
CA LEU A 152 -8.86 8.68 15.01
C LEU A 152 -9.30 7.86 13.80
N ARG A 153 -9.63 6.58 14.01
CA ARG A 153 -10.15 5.72 12.94
C ARG A 153 -11.44 6.28 12.35
N ALA A 154 -12.43 6.57 13.19
CA ALA A 154 -13.70 7.11 12.74
C ALA A 154 -13.50 8.48 12.06
N LEU A 155 -12.61 9.31 12.58
CA LEU A 155 -12.28 10.61 11.98
C LEU A 155 -11.64 10.44 10.59
N ALA A 156 -10.73 9.47 10.43
CA ALA A 156 -10.13 9.15 9.13
C ALA A 156 -11.17 8.62 8.12
N GLU A 157 -12.11 7.76 8.58
CA GLU A 157 -13.20 7.25 7.74
C GLU A 157 -14.09 8.38 7.22
N HIS A 158 -14.53 9.27 8.10
CA HIS A 158 -15.29 10.46 7.72
C HIS A 158 -14.51 11.37 6.76
N ALA A 159 -13.21 11.58 7.01
CA ALA A 159 -12.37 12.41 6.15
C ALA A 159 -12.21 11.81 4.75
N ALA A 160 -11.99 10.49 4.63
CA ALA A 160 -11.87 9.81 3.34
C ALA A 160 -13.16 9.88 2.55
N GLN A 161 -14.29 9.57 3.18
CA GLN A 161 -15.60 9.66 2.55
C GLN A 161 -15.92 11.09 2.10
N HIS A 162 -15.77 12.07 3.00
CA HIS A 162 -16.01 13.47 2.70
C HIS A 162 -15.14 13.97 1.55
N ALA A 163 -13.84 13.65 1.57
CA ALA A 163 -12.93 14.08 0.51
C ALA A 163 -13.33 13.51 -0.86
N ALA A 164 -13.74 12.25 -0.92
CA ALA A 164 -14.22 11.63 -2.16
C ALA A 164 -15.52 12.28 -2.66
N GLU A 165 -16.51 12.41 -1.79
CA GLU A 165 -17.84 12.92 -2.15
C GLU A 165 -17.80 14.41 -2.59
N GLN A 166 -17.05 15.25 -1.86
CA GLN A 166 -16.92 16.67 -2.19
C GLN A 166 -16.23 16.94 -3.53
N ASN A 167 -15.37 16.04 -3.96
CA ASN A 167 -14.59 16.19 -5.20
C ASN A 167 -15.04 15.27 -6.33
N GLY A 168 -16.11 14.48 -6.11
CA GLY A 168 -16.58 13.50 -7.10
C GLY A 168 -15.52 12.45 -7.45
N SER A 169 -14.66 12.10 -6.49
CA SER A 169 -13.54 11.20 -6.72
C SER A 169 -13.95 9.74 -6.59
N LEU A 170 -13.40 8.88 -7.43
CA LEU A 170 -13.59 7.43 -7.32
C LEU A 170 -13.02 6.90 -6.01
N ALA A 171 -11.90 7.46 -5.57
CA ALA A 171 -11.19 7.03 -4.38
C ALA A 171 -10.73 8.22 -3.53
N ALA A 172 -10.54 7.98 -2.24
CA ALA A 172 -9.83 8.88 -1.35
C ALA A 172 -8.95 8.12 -0.35
N ILE A 173 -7.90 8.78 0.11
CA ILE A 173 -7.06 8.33 1.22
C ILE A 173 -7.06 9.45 2.28
N ALA A 174 -7.35 9.09 3.53
CA ALA A 174 -7.23 10.01 4.65
C ALA A 174 -6.33 9.42 5.73
N VAL A 175 -5.31 10.17 6.13
CA VAL A 175 -4.42 9.86 7.25
C VAL A 175 -4.69 10.85 8.36
N VAL A 176 -4.81 10.37 9.58
CA VAL A 176 -4.98 11.18 10.78
C VAL A 176 -3.99 10.70 11.84
N CYS A 177 -3.05 11.55 12.23
CA CYS A 177 -2.06 11.28 13.27
C CYS A 177 -2.18 12.30 14.40
N GLN A 178 -1.91 11.86 15.62
CA GLN A 178 -1.64 12.76 16.73
C GLN A 178 -0.31 13.48 16.46
N PRO A 179 -0.23 14.82 16.60
CA PRO A 179 0.95 15.57 16.22
C PRO A 179 2.13 15.44 17.19
N ASP A 180 1.89 14.98 18.40
CA ASP A 180 2.93 14.79 19.41
C ASP A 180 3.74 13.50 19.16
N GLU A 181 5.04 13.60 19.38
CA GLU A 181 5.98 12.48 19.33
C GLU A 181 5.74 11.45 20.43
N ALA A 182 4.61 11.50 21.13
CA ALA A 182 4.32 10.62 22.23
C ALA A 182 4.44 9.17 21.76
N ALA A 183 5.38 8.52 22.40
CA ALA A 183 5.72 7.12 22.23
C ALA A 183 4.47 6.22 22.20
N ASP A 184 4.68 5.04 21.68
CA ASP A 184 3.77 3.91 21.72
C ASP A 184 2.73 4.02 22.87
N ARG A 185 1.50 4.39 22.52
CA ARG A 185 0.40 4.61 23.48
C ARG A 185 -0.21 3.27 23.91
N GLY A 186 0.42 2.16 23.50
CA GLY A 186 -0.07 0.81 23.72
C GLY A 186 -1.30 0.48 22.87
N ASP A 187 -1.72 -0.77 22.92
CA ASP A 187 -2.82 -1.31 22.08
C ASP A 187 -4.20 -0.66 22.31
N GLN A 188 -4.33 0.21 23.31
CA GLN A 188 -5.61 0.80 23.70
C GLN A 188 -5.84 2.24 23.21
N GLN A 189 -4.82 2.91 22.69
CA GLN A 189 -4.94 4.29 22.20
C GLN A 189 -4.43 4.40 20.78
N GLU A 190 -5.28 4.89 19.89
CA GLU A 190 -4.92 5.16 18.50
C GLU A 190 -3.96 6.36 18.45
N GLY A 191 -2.74 6.14 17.94
CA GLY A 191 -1.76 7.20 17.69
C GLY A 191 -1.84 7.71 16.25
N SER A 192 -2.17 6.80 15.32
CA SER A 192 -2.42 7.13 13.92
C SER A 192 -3.54 6.26 13.36
N ALA A 193 -4.27 6.80 12.41
CA ALA A 193 -5.28 6.08 11.66
C ALA A 193 -5.20 6.41 10.18
N ILE A 194 -5.58 5.45 9.36
CA ILE A 194 -5.68 5.57 7.91
C ILE A 194 -7.02 5.02 7.47
N ALA A 195 -7.70 5.71 6.58
CA ALA A 195 -8.87 5.20 5.89
C ALA A 195 -8.75 5.42 4.40
N VAL A 196 -9.31 4.50 3.64
CA VAL A 196 -9.50 4.62 2.21
C VAL A 196 -10.98 4.47 1.88
N TYR A 197 -11.44 5.29 0.95
CA TYR A 197 -12.76 5.18 0.36
C TYR A 197 -12.58 4.84 -1.11
N VAL A 198 -13.29 3.83 -1.59
CA VAL A 198 -13.30 3.46 -3.00
C VAL A 198 -14.72 3.03 -3.38
N ASP A 199 -15.33 3.75 -4.32
CA ASP A 199 -16.61 3.39 -4.91
C ASP A 199 -17.71 3.05 -3.87
N GLY A 200 -17.91 3.90 -2.88
CA GLY A 200 -18.94 3.74 -1.84
C GLY A 200 -18.53 2.85 -0.66
N LYS A 201 -17.32 2.28 -0.64
CA LYS A 201 -16.85 1.42 0.45
C LYS A 201 -15.66 2.04 1.17
N THR A 202 -15.72 2.02 2.50
CA THR A 202 -14.63 2.50 3.36
C THR A 202 -13.92 1.32 4.02
N HIS A 203 -12.59 1.38 4.03
CA HIS A 203 -11.71 0.47 4.77
C HIS A 203 -10.75 1.30 5.60
N SER A 204 -10.48 0.87 6.83
CA SER A 204 -9.64 1.63 7.75
C SER A 204 -8.75 0.75 8.60
N ARG A 205 -7.69 1.36 9.11
CA ARG A 205 -6.78 0.75 10.07
C ARG A 205 -6.27 1.82 11.04
N ALA A 206 -6.12 1.44 12.31
CA ALA A 206 -5.47 2.27 13.32
C ALA A 206 -4.23 1.57 13.86
N TYR A 207 -3.30 2.36 14.36
CA TYR A 207 -2.03 1.92 14.93
C TYR A 207 -1.81 2.63 16.26
N GLY A 208 -1.18 1.92 17.21
CA GLY A 208 -0.80 2.47 18.52
C GLY A 208 0.32 3.51 18.44
N PHE A 209 1.21 3.40 17.44
CA PHE A 209 2.23 4.40 17.22
C PHE A 209 1.62 5.69 16.67
N GLY A 210 1.98 6.81 17.29
CA GLY A 210 1.46 8.13 16.98
C GLY A 210 2.54 9.07 16.51
N GLY A 211 2.10 10.29 16.25
CA GLY A 211 2.95 11.37 15.85
C GLY A 211 3.40 11.33 14.40
N ALA A 212 4.06 12.39 13.99
CA ALA A 212 4.69 12.52 12.67
C ALA A 212 6.01 11.75 12.59
N THR A 213 6.04 10.51 13.14
CA THR A 213 7.21 9.65 13.05
C THR A 213 7.38 9.12 11.64
N GLU A 214 8.61 8.89 11.22
CA GLU A 214 8.92 8.25 9.92
C GLU A 214 8.18 6.91 9.77
N MET A 215 8.00 6.18 10.87
CA MET A 215 7.24 4.93 10.90
C MET A 215 5.76 5.19 10.56
N ALA A 216 5.09 6.14 11.23
CA ALA A 216 3.69 6.48 10.96
C ALA A 216 3.51 6.92 9.51
N GLN A 217 4.40 7.77 9.00
CA GLN A 217 4.41 8.22 7.61
C GLN A 217 4.50 7.05 6.63
N SER A 218 5.49 6.16 6.84
CA SER A 218 5.74 5.04 5.95
C SER A 218 4.60 4.01 5.96
N TRP A 219 4.11 3.61 7.14
CA TRP A 219 3.06 2.60 7.27
C TRP A 219 1.72 3.09 6.73
N THR A 220 1.31 4.30 7.09
CA THR A 220 0.03 4.86 6.63
C THR A 220 0.04 5.06 5.11
N ALA A 221 1.10 5.65 4.58
CA ALA A 221 1.22 5.87 3.13
C ALA A 221 1.21 4.53 2.35
N SER A 222 2.03 3.57 2.75
CA SER A 222 2.10 2.26 2.08
C SER A 222 0.76 1.52 2.14
N TRP A 223 0.12 1.49 3.32
CA TRP A 223 -1.16 0.80 3.47
C TRP A 223 -2.26 1.48 2.65
N GLY A 224 -2.37 2.81 2.73
CA GLY A 224 -3.38 3.57 2.00
C GLY A 224 -3.29 3.37 0.49
N MET A 225 -2.10 3.56 -0.08
CA MET A 225 -1.88 3.38 -1.51
C MET A 225 -2.09 1.94 -1.96
N SER A 226 -1.61 0.97 -1.19
CA SER A 226 -1.79 -0.47 -1.48
C SER A 226 -3.26 -0.87 -1.48
N MET A 227 -4.04 -0.36 -0.52
CA MET A 227 -5.45 -0.69 -0.40
C MET A 227 -6.27 -0.10 -1.55
N VAL A 228 -6.04 1.18 -1.89
CA VAL A 228 -6.73 1.81 -3.04
C VAL A 228 -6.37 1.08 -4.33
N TRP A 229 -5.08 0.80 -4.57
CA TRP A 229 -4.62 0.03 -5.72
C TRP A 229 -5.35 -1.31 -5.84
N ARG A 230 -5.41 -2.07 -4.75
CA ARG A 230 -6.04 -3.39 -4.73
C ARG A 230 -7.53 -3.31 -5.05
N LEU A 231 -8.26 -2.39 -4.41
CA LEU A 231 -9.70 -2.23 -4.62
C LEU A 231 -10.05 -1.81 -6.05
N ILE A 232 -9.23 -0.94 -6.66
CA ILE A 232 -9.39 -0.56 -8.06
C ILE A 232 -9.11 -1.75 -8.98
N LYS A 233 -8.05 -2.53 -8.72
CA LYS A 233 -7.71 -3.74 -9.50
C LYS A 233 -8.83 -4.80 -9.42
N GLU A 234 -9.44 -4.98 -8.25
CA GLU A 234 -10.58 -5.88 -8.07
C GLU A 234 -11.81 -5.43 -8.87
N LYS A 235 -12.10 -4.12 -8.88
CA LYS A 235 -13.21 -3.54 -9.66
C LYS A 235 -13.01 -3.70 -11.18
N SER A 236 -11.79 -3.54 -11.67
CA SER A 236 -11.49 -3.63 -13.11
C SER A 236 -11.63 -5.05 -13.68
N LYS A 237 -11.86 -6.07 -12.84
CA LYS A 237 -12.07 -7.46 -13.25
C LYS A 237 -13.54 -7.85 -13.31
N GLN A 238 -14.44 -6.98 -12.85
CA GLN A 238 -15.91 -7.16 -12.89
C GLN A 238 -16.49 -6.52 -14.14
#